data_d541cf0bc35631597a24e1bd744ec6b3
#
_entry.id   d541cf0bc35631597a24e1bd744ec6b3
#
_cell.length_a   1.000
_cell.length_b   1.000
_cell.length_c   1.000
_cell.angle_alpha   90.00
_cell.angle_beta   90.00
_cell.angle_gamma   90.00
#
_symmetry.space_group_name_H-M   'P 1'
#
loop_
_entity.id
_entity.type
_entity.pdbx_description
1 polymer ?
#
loop_
_entity_poly.entity_id
_entity_poly.type
_entity_poly.pdbx_seq_one_letter_code
_entity_poly.pdbx_strand_id
1 'polypeptide(L)'
;MNQNLSPLIELQKLDFRIMEIKDQRRKIPERLQAIETPRREAQQLHQQTSASVDILIKERRSHEQDLEAHEAHTEKMKSRLSELKSNKEYQAHLFEIEIANKKKGDIEEKILLSMEKIEQVQRSAKEAQEKLSGIEKTFTQEKQALDELEHALSRELTDLESQYQARSSHVEKGLLNRYNTIKAARKDQPLAEIKEGICSGCRLQLPPQLITEVKRSQDLHTCPYCRRMLYWDGEVPVEAVPGPDLDKTSALEIGESV
;
A
#
# COMPACT_ATOMS: atom_id res chain seq x y z
N MET A 1 -41.61 14.16 12.18
CA MET A 1 -40.47 13.30 12.53
C MET A 1 -40.78 12.48 13.76
N ASN A 2 -40.65 11.16 13.70
CA ASN A 2 -40.89 10.32 14.88
C ASN A 2 -39.81 10.57 15.92
N GLN A 3 -40.16 11.13 17.07
CA GLN A 3 -39.23 11.50 18.14
C GLN A 3 -38.38 10.30 18.63
N ASN A 4 -38.94 9.09 18.55
CA ASN A 4 -38.26 7.86 18.95
C ASN A 4 -37.13 7.43 17.99
N LEU A 5 -37.15 7.93 16.74
CA LEU A 5 -36.12 7.61 15.74
C LEU A 5 -34.92 8.56 15.75
N SER A 6 -35.07 9.78 16.26
CA SER A 6 -33.99 10.76 16.33
C SER A 6 -32.72 10.20 16.99
N PRO A 7 -32.81 9.54 18.18
CA PRO A 7 -31.62 8.95 18.82
C PRO A 7 -30.99 7.82 17.95
N LEU A 8 -31.79 7.04 17.22
CA LEU A 8 -31.28 5.99 16.34
C LEU A 8 -30.60 6.55 15.10
N ILE A 9 -31.07 7.67 14.55
CA ILE A 9 -30.42 8.38 13.45
C ILE A 9 -29.03 8.86 13.88
N GLU A 10 -28.93 9.42 15.07
CA GLU A 10 -27.64 9.83 15.66
C GLU A 10 -26.71 8.63 15.88
N LEU A 11 -27.21 7.51 16.38
CA LEU A 11 -26.44 6.28 16.49
C LEU A 11 -25.94 5.77 15.13
N GLN A 12 -26.78 5.84 14.09
CA GLN A 12 -26.39 5.44 12.74
C GLN A 12 -25.27 6.33 12.19
N LYS A 13 -25.30 7.63 12.43
CA LYS A 13 -24.20 8.54 12.03
C LYS A 13 -22.88 8.14 12.70
N LEU A 14 -22.91 7.82 14.00
CA LEU A 14 -21.73 7.34 14.72
C LEU A 14 -21.25 5.98 14.18
N ASP A 15 -22.16 5.06 13.91
CA ASP A 15 -21.85 3.75 13.33
C ASP A 15 -21.14 3.86 11.97
N PHE A 16 -21.63 4.77 11.12
CA PHE A 16 -20.98 5.05 9.85
C PHE A 16 -19.52 5.51 10.03
N ARG A 17 -19.32 6.46 10.91
CA ARG A 17 -17.98 6.99 11.17
C ARG A 17 -17.06 5.94 11.78
N ILE A 18 -17.55 5.14 12.71
CA ILE A 18 -16.82 4.01 13.30
C ILE A 18 -16.41 3.00 12.22
N MET A 19 -17.31 2.71 11.29
CA MET A 19 -17.01 1.78 10.19
C MET A 19 -15.97 2.34 9.24
N GLU A 20 -16.08 3.62 8.86
CA GLU A 20 -15.07 4.28 8.03
C GLU A 20 -13.68 4.22 8.65
N ILE A 21 -13.59 4.51 9.96
CA ILE A 21 -12.33 4.43 10.70
C ILE A 21 -11.78 3.00 10.73
N LYS A 22 -12.64 2.00 11.01
CA LYS A 22 -12.25 0.60 11.00
C LYS A 22 -11.75 0.16 9.62
N ASP A 23 -12.37 0.61 8.54
CA ASP A 23 -11.94 0.33 7.17
C ASP A 23 -10.60 1.03 6.84
N GLN A 24 -10.41 2.27 7.28
CA GLN A 24 -9.13 2.97 7.11
C GLN A 24 -8.01 2.27 7.88
N ARG A 25 -8.24 1.88 9.13
CA ARG A 25 -7.27 1.13 9.94
C ARG A 25 -6.90 -0.22 9.31
N ARG A 26 -7.88 -0.92 8.73
CA ARG A 26 -7.63 -2.19 8.03
C ARG A 26 -6.70 -2.06 6.83
N LYS A 27 -6.64 -0.89 6.19
CA LYS A 27 -5.76 -0.62 5.05
C LYS A 27 -4.33 -0.23 5.45
N ILE A 28 -4.09 0.13 6.72
CA ILE A 28 -2.76 0.54 7.20
C ILE A 28 -1.72 -0.58 7.04
N PRO A 29 -1.98 -1.84 7.45
CA PRO A 29 -1.03 -2.93 7.26
C PRO A 29 -0.65 -3.18 5.79
N GLU A 30 -1.60 -3.07 4.87
CA GLU A 30 -1.35 -3.22 3.44
C GLU A 30 -0.42 -2.11 2.91
N ARG A 31 -0.66 -0.87 3.35
CA ARG A 31 0.21 0.27 3.02
C ARG A 31 1.61 0.10 3.60
N LEU A 32 1.70 -0.36 4.86
CA LEU A 32 2.98 -0.62 5.50
C LEU A 32 3.78 -1.69 4.73
N GLN A 33 3.13 -2.78 4.33
CA GLN A 33 3.75 -3.81 3.53
C GLN A 33 4.21 -3.29 2.16
N ALA A 34 3.43 -2.41 1.53
CA ALA A 34 3.78 -1.82 0.24
C ALA A 34 5.06 -0.98 0.28
N ILE A 35 5.32 -0.26 1.39
CA ILE A 35 6.56 0.52 1.57
C ILE A 35 7.72 -0.32 2.11
N GLU A 36 7.44 -1.41 2.82
CA GLU A 36 8.48 -2.30 3.37
C GLU A 36 9.10 -3.20 2.30
N THR A 37 8.33 -3.64 1.33
CA THR A 37 8.80 -4.53 0.25
C THR A 37 9.98 -3.94 -0.54
N PRO A 38 9.90 -2.70 -1.09
CA PRO A 38 11.02 -2.09 -1.82
C PRO A 38 12.27 -1.91 -0.94
N ARG A 39 12.07 -1.59 0.35
CA ARG A 39 13.18 -1.45 1.31
C ARG A 39 13.90 -2.78 1.50
N ARG A 40 13.15 -3.87 1.69
CA ARG A 40 13.72 -5.21 1.88
C ARG A 40 14.46 -5.70 0.64
N GLU A 41 13.92 -5.44 -0.54
CA GLU A 41 14.57 -5.77 -1.82
C GLU A 41 15.88 -4.98 -2.02
N ALA A 42 15.87 -3.67 -1.76
CA ALA A 42 17.06 -2.84 -1.84
C ALA A 42 18.13 -3.26 -0.83
N GLN A 43 17.73 -3.63 0.38
CA GLN A 43 18.63 -4.14 1.43
C GLN A 43 19.27 -5.48 1.01
N GLN A 44 18.50 -6.40 0.45
CA GLN A 44 19.00 -7.66 -0.05
C GLN A 44 20.00 -7.45 -1.20
N LEU A 45 19.68 -6.57 -2.14
CA LEU A 45 20.58 -6.25 -3.25
C LEU A 45 21.90 -5.68 -2.75
N HIS A 46 21.86 -4.72 -1.81
CA HIS A 46 23.07 -4.15 -1.22
C HIS A 46 23.90 -5.21 -0.49
N GLN A 47 23.26 -6.09 0.30
CA GLN A 47 23.98 -7.18 0.98
C GLN A 47 24.63 -8.16 0.00
N GLN A 48 23.95 -8.52 -1.07
CA GLN A 48 24.47 -9.43 -2.10
C GLN A 48 25.66 -8.81 -2.84
N THR A 49 25.55 -7.55 -3.25
CA THR A 49 26.65 -6.85 -3.93
C THR A 49 27.85 -6.66 -3.03
N SER A 50 27.65 -6.30 -1.76
CA SER A 50 28.70 -6.17 -0.77
C SER A 50 29.42 -7.51 -0.50
N ALA A 51 28.67 -8.58 -0.32
CA ALA A 51 29.24 -9.91 -0.14
C ALA A 51 30.05 -10.37 -1.39
N SER A 52 29.60 -10.02 -2.59
CA SER A 52 30.34 -10.30 -3.83
C SER A 52 31.68 -9.57 -3.89
N VAL A 53 31.73 -8.32 -3.43
CA VAL A 53 32.99 -7.57 -3.30
C VAL A 53 33.97 -8.31 -2.38
N ASP A 54 33.50 -8.73 -1.20
CA ASP A 54 34.33 -9.43 -0.21
C ASP A 54 34.89 -10.77 -0.75
N ILE A 55 34.09 -11.49 -1.52
CA ILE A 55 34.52 -12.75 -2.18
C ILE A 55 35.63 -12.45 -3.18
N LEU A 56 35.42 -11.47 -4.08
CA LEU A 56 36.40 -11.11 -5.11
C LEU A 56 37.70 -10.58 -4.52
N ILE A 57 37.64 -9.83 -3.43
CA ILE A 57 38.85 -9.37 -2.71
C ILE A 57 39.64 -10.56 -2.14
N LYS A 58 38.94 -11.59 -1.61
CA LYS A 58 39.59 -12.80 -1.11
C LYS A 58 40.23 -13.60 -2.25
N GLU A 59 39.57 -13.74 -3.38
CA GLU A 59 40.10 -14.39 -4.57
C GLU A 59 41.34 -13.67 -5.09
N ARG A 60 41.32 -12.35 -5.22
CA ARG A 60 42.46 -11.56 -5.62
C ARG A 60 43.64 -11.79 -4.68
N ARG A 61 43.40 -11.75 -3.36
CA ARG A 61 44.44 -11.97 -2.34
C ARG A 61 45.06 -13.37 -2.43
N SER A 62 44.24 -14.39 -2.77
CA SER A 62 44.77 -15.75 -3.02
C SER A 62 45.69 -15.77 -4.22
N HIS A 63 45.31 -15.12 -5.34
CA HIS A 63 46.19 -15.02 -6.51
C HIS A 63 47.48 -14.22 -6.24
N GLU A 64 47.42 -13.16 -5.42
CA GLU A 64 48.60 -12.42 -5.00
C GLU A 64 49.57 -13.31 -4.18
N GLN A 65 49.05 -14.16 -3.29
CA GLN A 65 49.86 -15.13 -2.54
C GLN A 65 50.48 -16.21 -3.45
N ASP A 66 49.66 -16.70 -4.44
CA ASP A 66 50.20 -17.63 -5.44
C ASP A 66 51.32 -17.00 -6.27
N LEU A 67 51.17 -15.73 -6.65
CA LEU A 67 52.21 -14.96 -7.37
C LEU A 67 53.48 -14.88 -6.57
N GLU A 68 53.42 -14.48 -5.31
CA GLU A 68 54.55 -14.39 -4.41
C GLU A 68 55.29 -15.74 -4.27
N ALA A 69 54.55 -16.84 -4.10
CA ALA A 69 55.11 -18.19 -4.05
C ALA A 69 55.79 -18.59 -5.34
N HIS A 70 55.18 -18.26 -6.50
CA HIS A 70 55.81 -18.53 -7.82
C HIS A 70 57.02 -17.68 -8.07
N GLU A 71 57.06 -16.43 -7.69
CA GLU A 71 58.24 -15.55 -7.75
C GLU A 71 59.39 -16.11 -6.93
N ALA A 72 59.14 -16.46 -5.66
CA ALA A 72 60.14 -17.05 -4.80
C ALA A 72 60.69 -18.37 -5.33
N HIS A 73 59.82 -19.20 -5.98
CA HIS A 73 60.25 -20.43 -6.62
C HIS A 73 61.14 -20.17 -7.85
N THR A 74 60.72 -19.25 -8.71
CA THR A 74 61.49 -18.85 -9.91
C THR A 74 62.83 -18.29 -9.59
N GLU A 75 62.92 -17.50 -8.53
CA GLU A 75 64.21 -16.92 -8.06
C GLU A 75 65.18 -18.01 -7.55
N LYS A 76 64.65 -19.00 -6.81
CA LYS A 76 65.45 -20.19 -6.42
C LYS A 76 65.92 -21.00 -7.63
N MET A 77 65.12 -21.12 -8.68
CA MET A 77 65.53 -21.80 -9.92
C MET A 77 66.62 -20.99 -10.63
N LYS A 78 66.50 -19.68 -10.72
CA LYS A 78 67.56 -18.82 -11.31
C LYS A 78 68.87 -18.91 -10.56
N SER A 79 68.86 -18.90 -9.21
CA SER A 79 70.09 -18.99 -8.41
C SER A 79 70.84 -20.31 -8.64
N ARG A 80 70.12 -21.41 -8.90
CA ARG A 80 70.72 -22.73 -9.19
C ARG A 80 71.37 -22.82 -10.57
N LEU A 81 71.04 -21.93 -11.52
CA LEU A 81 71.70 -21.92 -12.86
C LEU A 81 73.20 -21.81 -12.82
N SER A 82 73.73 -21.04 -11.87
CA SER A 82 75.20 -20.84 -11.69
C SER A 82 75.91 -22.06 -11.13
N GLU A 83 75.17 -23.03 -10.59
CA GLU A 83 75.76 -24.24 -9.96
C GLU A 83 75.81 -25.42 -10.95
N LEU A 84 75.13 -25.33 -12.12
CA LEU A 84 75.04 -26.40 -13.11
C LEU A 84 76.33 -26.50 -13.91
N LYS A 85 76.83 -27.71 -14.02
CA LYS A 85 78.11 -28.02 -14.73
C LYS A 85 77.93 -28.58 -16.15
N SER A 86 76.71 -29.09 -16.49
CA SER A 86 76.38 -29.68 -17.76
C SER A 86 75.55 -28.73 -18.63
N ASN A 87 75.98 -28.55 -19.88
CA ASN A 87 75.22 -27.71 -20.83
C ASN A 87 73.77 -28.24 -21.07
N LYS A 88 73.56 -29.57 -21.04
CA LYS A 88 72.25 -30.18 -21.19
C LYS A 88 71.33 -29.84 -19.99
N GLU A 89 71.86 -29.92 -18.79
CA GLU A 89 71.11 -29.57 -17.59
C GLU A 89 70.79 -28.04 -17.56
N TYR A 90 71.75 -27.22 -17.95
CA TYR A 90 71.55 -25.80 -18.09
C TYR A 90 70.40 -25.42 -19.03
N GLN A 91 70.38 -26.01 -20.21
CA GLN A 91 69.32 -25.77 -21.19
C GLN A 91 67.94 -26.27 -20.68
N ALA A 92 67.87 -27.43 -20.04
CA ALA A 92 66.65 -27.95 -19.45
C ALA A 92 66.10 -26.98 -18.34
N HIS A 93 67.01 -26.49 -17.51
CA HIS A 93 66.60 -25.57 -16.41
C HIS A 93 66.17 -24.19 -16.90
N LEU A 94 66.78 -23.67 -17.99
CA LEU A 94 66.30 -22.47 -18.68
C LEU A 94 64.88 -22.65 -19.19
N PHE A 95 64.56 -23.79 -19.76
CA PHE A 95 63.21 -24.10 -20.24
C PHE A 95 62.20 -24.20 -19.11
N GLU A 96 62.58 -24.77 -17.95
CA GLU A 96 61.73 -24.78 -16.74
C GLU A 96 61.47 -23.37 -16.23
N ILE A 97 62.49 -22.49 -16.24
CA ILE A 97 62.35 -21.07 -15.85
C ILE A 97 61.41 -20.33 -16.82
N GLU A 98 61.47 -20.61 -18.11
CA GLU A 98 60.55 -20.02 -19.10
C GLU A 98 59.10 -20.44 -18.85
N ILE A 99 58.86 -21.71 -18.56
CA ILE A 99 57.55 -22.20 -18.16
C ILE A 99 57.06 -21.54 -16.86
N ALA A 100 57.93 -21.39 -15.89
CA ALA A 100 57.58 -20.70 -14.62
C ALA A 100 57.23 -19.23 -14.86
N ASN A 101 57.98 -18.52 -15.70
CA ASN A 101 57.67 -17.14 -16.07
C ASN A 101 56.35 -17.02 -16.82
N LYS A 102 56.02 -17.97 -17.70
CA LYS A 102 54.70 -17.97 -18.35
C LYS A 102 53.57 -18.16 -17.35
N LYS A 103 53.69 -19.11 -16.42
CA LYS A 103 52.72 -19.29 -15.31
C LYS A 103 52.57 -18.06 -14.46
N LYS A 104 53.66 -17.33 -14.18
CA LYS A 104 53.63 -16.05 -13.48
C LYS A 104 52.73 -15.05 -14.25
N GLY A 105 52.96 -14.90 -15.56
CA GLY A 105 52.13 -14.02 -16.40
C GLY A 105 50.65 -14.39 -16.36
N ASP A 106 50.32 -15.71 -16.39
CA ASP A 106 48.93 -16.16 -16.26
C ASP A 106 48.30 -15.79 -14.90
N ILE A 107 49.08 -15.77 -13.83
CA ILE A 107 48.58 -15.37 -12.50
C ILE A 107 48.42 -13.84 -12.44
N GLU A 108 49.38 -13.07 -12.97
CA GLU A 108 49.29 -11.60 -13.07
C GLU A 108 48.03 -11.17 -13.85
N GLU A 109 47.74 -11.86 -14.96
CA GLU A 109 46.50 -11.61 -15.73
C GLU A 109 45.24 -11.87 -14.89
N LYS A 110 45.17 -12.97 -14.12
CA LYS A 110 44.07 -13.26 -13.20
C LYS A 110 43.89 -12.19 -12.14
N ILE A 111 44.99 -11.66 -11.61
CA ILE A 111 44.94 -10.56 -10.65
C ILE A 111 44.32 -9.32 -11.29
N LEU A 112 44.77 -8.93 -12.48
CA LEU A 112 44.24 -7.77 -13.20
C LEU A 112 42.74 -7.94 -13.50
N LEU A 113 42.32 -9.11 -14.01
CA LEU A 113 40.90 -9.42 -14.23
C LEU A 113 40.07 -9.39 -12.94
N SER A 114 40.66 -9.82 -11.82
CA SER A 114 40.00 -9.74 -10.52
C SER A 114 39.84 -8.29 -10.06
N MET A 115 40.85 -7.43 -10.30
CA MET A 115 40.78 -5.99 -9.98
C MET A 115 39.70 -5.29 -10.78
N GLU A 116 39.59 -5.54 -12.08
CA GLU A 116 38.53 -4.97 -12.93
C GLU A 116 37.11 -5.40 -12.44
N LYS A 117 36.95 -6.69 -12.11
CA LYS A 117 35.69 -7.20 -11.55
C LYS A 117 35.36 -6.53 -10.22
N ILE A 118 36.36 -6.37 -9.33
CA ILE A 118 36.17 -5.70 -8.04
C ILE A 118 35.69 -4.27 -8.25
N GLU A 119 36.34 -3.51 -9.14
CA GLU A 119 35.90 -2.14 -9.44
C GLU A 119 34.47 -2.07 -9.93
N GLN A 120 34.09 -2.96 -10.85
CA GLN A 120 32.75 -3.02 -11.40
C GLN A 120 31.71 -3.32 -10.29
N VAL A 121 31.96 -4.35 -9.47
CA VAL A 121 31.02 -4.75 -8.41
C VAL A 121 31.00 -3.70 -7.29
N GLN A 122 32.13 -3.03 -6.97
CA GLN A 122 32.16 -1.91 -6.03
C GLN A 122 31.30 -0.74 -6.47
N ARG A 123 31.31 -0.40 -7.79
CA ARG A 123 30.40 0.63 -8.33
C ARG A 123 28.93 0.21 -8.13
N SER A 124 28.61 -1.04 -8.48
CA SER A 124 27.24 -1.57 -8.28
C SER A 124 26.82 -1.59 -6.80
N ALA A 125 27.74 -1.94 -5.89
CA ALA A 125 27.49 -1.93 -4.45
C ALA A 125 27.24 -0.50 -3.92
N LYS A 126 28.00 0.48 -4.42
CA LYS A 126 27.81 1.91 -4.08
C LYS A 126 26.44 2.41 -4.58
N GLU A 127 26.08 2.10 -5.81
CA GLU A 127 24.76 2.45 -6.36
C GLU A 127 23.61 1.80 -5.57
N ALA A 128 23.76 0.53 -5.18
CA ALA A 128 22.80 -0.18 -4.35
C ALA A 128 22.67 0.46 -2.96
N GLN A 129 23.79 0.90 -2.36
CA GLN A 129 23.80 1.61 -1.08
C GLN A 129 23.10 2.96 -1.17
N GLU A 130 23.36 3.74 -2.22
CA GLU A 130 22.71 5.05 -2.44
C GLU A 130 21.20 4.89 -2.62
N LYS A 131 20.77 3.88 -3.41
CA LYS A 131 19.34 3.53 -3.57
C LYS A 131 18.72 3.11 -2.25
N LEU A 132 19.37 2.25 -1.48
CA LEU A 132 18.89 1.83 -0.17
C LEU A 132 18.72 3.03 0.77
N SER A 133 19.72 3.91 0.85
CA SER A 133 19.64 5.12 1.68
C SER A 133 18.49 6.05 1.29
N GLY A 134 18.22 6.19 -0.02
CA GLY A 134 17.05 6.94 -0.52
C GLY A 134 15.73 6.30 -0.08
N ILE A 135 15.60 4.99 -0.28
CA ILE A 135 14.40 4.23 0.10
C ILE A 135 14.19 4.23 1.63
N GLU A 136 15.24 4.13 2.42
CA GLU A 136 15.15 4.18 3.89
C GLU A 136 14.65 5.52 4.41
N LYS A 137 15.02 6.62 3.78
CA LYS A 137 14.50 7.95 4.14
C LYS A 137 13.00 8.05 3.86
N THR A 138 12.56 7.66 2.67
CA THR A 138 11.14 7.67 2.32
C THR A 138 10.34 6.70 3.20
N PHE A 139 10.85 5.50 3.43
CA PHE A 139 10.24 4.51 4.32
C PHE A 139 10.05 5.06 5.74
N THR A 140 11.07 5.72 6.29
CA THR A 140 10.99 6.28 7.66
C THR A 140 9.91 7.36 7.74
N GLN A 141 9.85 8.25 6.75
CA GLN A 141 8.85 9.32 6.69
C GLN A 141 7.43 8.77 6.54
N GLU A 142 7.23 7.85 5.59
CA GLU A 142 5.92 7.25 5.34
C GLU A 142 5.45 6.39 6.50
N LYS A 143 6.36 5.63 7.12
CA LYS A 143 6.04 4.84 8.31
C LYS A 143 5.61 5.73 9.46
N GLN A 144 6.33 6.83 9.73
CA GLN A 144 5.96 7.78 10.76
C GLN A 144 4.56 8.37 10.50
N ALA A 145 4.26 8.75 9.26
CA ALA A 145 2.95 9.27 8.89
C ALA A 145 1.83 8.22 9.08
N LEU A 146 2.10 6.95 8.78
CA LEU A 146 1.15 5.86 9.02
C LEU A 146 0.94 5.59 10.52
N ASP A 147 1.99 5.63 11.32
CA ASP A 147 1.93 5.45 12.77
C ASP A 147 1.12 6.62 13.42
N GLU A 148 1.35 7.86 13.00
CA GLU A 148 0.58 9.03 13.44
C GLU A 148 -0.90 8.91 13.06
N LEU A 149 -1.19 8.48 11.82
CA LEU A 149 -2.54 8.23 11.34
C LEU A 149 -3.23 7.13 12.16
N GLU A 150 -2.55 6.03 12.44
CA GLU A 150 -3.10 4.94 13.25
C GLU A 150 -3.44 5.41 14.66
N HIS A 151 -2.56 6.17 15.29
CA HIS A 151 -2.80 6.76 16.59
C HIS A 151 -3.98 7.74 16.59
N ALA A 152 -4.12 8.58 15.57
CA ALA A 152 -5.25 9.50 15.42
C ALA A 152 -6.57 8.75 15.25
N LEU A 153 -6.60 7.76 14.33
CA LEU A 153 -7.78 6.93 14.11
C LEU A 153 -8.17 6.09 15.34
N SER A 154 -7.19 5.63 16.11
CA SER A 154 -7.43 4.87 17.34
C SER A 154 -8.09 5.74 18.43
N ARG A 155 -7.63 6.99 18.60
CA ARG A 155 -8.22 7.94 19.56
C ARG A 155 -9.65 8.30 19.14
N GLU A 156 -9.85 8.63 17.86
CA GLU A 156 -11.18 8.96 17.32
C GLU A 156 -12.14 7.77 17.48
N LEU A 157 -11.68 6.55 17.22
CA LEU A 157 -12.50 5.35 17.41
C LEU A 157 -12.94 5.16 18.86
N THR A 158 -12.03 5.33 19.80
CA THR A 158 -12.32 5.19 21.24
C THR A 158 -13.35 6.23 21.69
N ASP A 159 -13.21 7.47 21.23
CA ASP A 159 -14.16 8.55 21.54
C ASP A 159 -15.54 8.27 20.94
N LEU A 160 -15.61 7.88 19.68
CA LEU A 160 -16.87 7.54 19.02
C LEU A 160 -17.55 6.31 19.63
N GLU A 161 -16.81 5.29 20.01
CA GLU A 161 -17.37 4.12 20.70
C GLU A 161 -17.92 4.49 22.09
N SER A 162 -17.26 5.42 22.81
CA SER A 162 -17.77 5.96 24.07
C SER A 162 -19.06 6.76 23.86
N GLN A 163 -19.09 7.64 22.85
CA GLN A 163 -20.29 8.38 22.48
C GLN A 163 -21.43 7.46 22.07
N TYR A 164 -21.13 6.42 21.32
CA TYR A 164 -22.10 5.40 20.91
C TYR A 164 -22.72 4.70 22.13
N GLN A 165 -21.91 4.29 23.10
CA GLN A 165 -22.39 3.66 24.33
C GLN A 165 -23.26 4.62 25.15
N ALA A 166 -22.83 5.88 25.32
CA ALA A 166 -23.59 6.88 26.05
C ALA A 166 -24.97 7.13 25.40
N ARG A 167 -25.01 7.27 24.06
CA ARG A 167 -26.28 7.49 23.33
C ARG A 167 -27.16 6.26 23.29
N SER A 168 -26.58 5.08 23.14
CA SER A 168 -27.33 3.82 23.09
C SER A 168 -28.06 3.52 24.41
N SER A 169 -27.49 3.97 25.55
CA SER A 169 -28.13 3.81 26.87
C SER A 169 -29.46 4.58 27.04
N HIS A 170 -29.64 5.62 26.22
CA HIS A 170 -30.87 6.45 26.23
C HIS A 170 -31.94 5.96 25.25
N VAL A 171 -31.61 4.92 24.41
CA VAL A 171 -32.56 4.33 23.49
C VAL A 171 -33.31 3.18 24.15
N GLU A 172 -34.62 3.09 23.88
CA GLU A 172 -35.42 1.97 24.36
C GLU A 172 -34.83 0.62 23.92
N LYS A 173 -34.71 -0.34 24.82
CA LYS A 173 -34.06 -1.65 24.58
C LYS A 173 -34.67 -2.39 23.39
N GLY A 174 -36.00 -2.33 23.21
CA GLY A 174 -36.69 -2.97 22.08
C GLY A 174 -36.27 -2.41 20.73
N LEU A 175 -36.17 -1.07 20.66
CA LEU A 175 -35.71 -0.34 19.47
C LEU A 175 -34.24 -0.61 19.14
N LEU A 176 -33.41 -0.60 20.14
CA LEU A 176 -31.98 -0.87 20.01
C LEU A 176 -31.71 -2.30 19.52
N ASN A 177 -32.42 -3.27 20.08
CA ASN A 177 -32.31 -4.67 19.61
C ASN A 177 -32.72 -4.83 18.15
N ARG A 178 -33.80 -4.17 17.73
CA ARG A 178 -34.26 -4.19 16.33
C ARG A 178 -33.24 -3.50 15.41
N TYR A 179 -32.69 -2.37 15.85
CA TYR A 179 -31.62 -1.67 15.15
C TYR A 179 -30.40 -2.57 14.95
N ASN A 180 -29.91 -3.21 15.99
CA ASN A 180 -28.74 -4.11 15.94
C ASN A 180 -28.99 -5.35 15.07
N THR A 181 -30.20 -5.91 15.09
CA THR A 181 -30.57 -7.04 14.24
C THR A 181 -30.53 -6.66 12.76
N ILE A 182 -31.05 -5.50 12.38
CA ILE A 182 -31.02 -5.01 11.00
C ILE A 182 -29.57 -4.65 10.60
N LYS A 183 -28.80 -4.02 11.48
CA LYS A 183 -27.40 -3.68 11.27
C LYS A 183 -26.57 -4.92 10.95
N ALA A 184 -26.73 -6.00 11.73
CA ALA A 184 -26.02 -7.26 11.49
C ALA A 184 -26.39 -7.90 10.14
N ALA A 185 -27.67 -7.80 9.71
CA ALA A 185 -28.15 -8.40 8.48
C ALA A 185 -27.84 -7.57 7.22
N ARG A 186 -27.71 -6.24 7.34
CA ARG A 186 -27.68 -5.29 6.20
C ARG A 186 -26.45 -4.41 6.14
N LYS A 187 -25.39 -4.77 6.87
CA LYS A 187 -24.11 -4.03 6.89
C LYS A 187 -24.33 -2.51 7.02
N ASP A 188 -24.60 -2.07 8.24
CA ASP A 188 -24.36 -0.69 8.69
C ASP A 188 -25.42 0.37 8.41
N GLN A 189 -26.50 0.07 7.69
CA GLN A 189 -27.62 1.00 7.49
C GLN A 189 -28.96 0.42 7.94
N PRO A 190 -29.25 0.36 9.23
CA PRO A 190 -30.55 -0.12 9.72
C PRO A 190 -31.71 0.86 9.49
N LEU A 191 -31.45 2.17 9.40
CA LEU A 191 -32.44 3.16 9.02
C LEU A 191 -32.26 3.60 7.57
N ALA A 192 -33.38 3.86 6.89
CA ALA A 192 -33.40 4.41 5.55
C ALA A 192 -34.35 5.61 5.49
N GLU A 193 -33.86 6.70 4.94
CA GLU A 193 -34.67 7.88 4.69
C GLU A 193 -35.59 7.67 3.49
N ILE A 194 -36.77 8.26 3.54
CA ILE A 194 -37.65 8.34 2.37
C ILE A 194 -37.35 9.66 1.64
N LYS A 195 -36.79 9.54 0.43
CA LYS A 195 -36.53 10.65 -0.50
C LYS A 195 -37.35 10.47 -1.77
N GLU A 196 -38.15 11.45 -2.11
CA GLU A 196 -38.97 11.42 -3.34
C GLU A 196 -39.81 10.15 -3.50
N GLY A 197 -40.31 9.58 -2.42
CA GLY A 197 -41.07 8.34 -2.43
C GLY A 197 -40.26 7.06 -2.59
N ILE A 198 -38.94 7.16 -2.52
CA ILE A 198 -37.97 6.07 -2.68
C ILE A 198 -37.30 5.78 -1.34
N CYS A 199 -37.05 4.50 -1.06
CA CYS A 199 -36.23 4.08 0.08
C CYS A 199 -34.75 4.31 -0.22
N SER A 200 -34.05 5.18 0.54
CA SER A 200 -32.61 5.45 0.34
C SER A 200 -31.72 4.20 0.49
N GLY A 201 -32.21 3.19 1.22
CA GLY A 201 -31.43 1.96 1.49
C GLY A 201 -31.45 0.92 0.38
N CYS A 202 -32.55 0.76 -0.35
CA CYS A 202 -32.67 -0.21 -1.45
C CYS A 202 -32.99 0.43 -2.80
N ARG A 203 -33.25 1.75 -2.83
CA ARG A 203 -33.58 2.55 -4.02
C ARG A 203 -34.83 2.10 -4.75
N LEU A 204 -35.74 1.40 -4.06
CA LEU A 204 -37.04 0.99 -4.61
C LEU A 204 -38.11 1.98 -4.19
N GLN A 205 -39.09 2.19 -5.08
CA GLN A 205 -40.25 3.03 -4.85
C GLN A 205 -41.14 2.41 -3.78
N LEU A 206 -41.58 3.21 -2.83
CA LEU A 206 -42.44 2.78 -1.72
C LEU A 206 -43.93 2.97 -2.06
N PRO A 207 -44.83 2.13 -1.52
CA PRO A 207 -46.26 2.35 -1.66
C PRO A 207 -46.67 3.72 -1.09
N PRO A 208 -47.52 4.50 -1.78
CA PRO A 208 -47.93 5.82 -1.33
C PRO A 208 -48.58 5.85 0.07
N GLN A 209 -49.32 4.79 0.41
CA GLN A 209 -49.89 4.64 1.74
C GLN A 209 -48.81 4.59 2.82
N LEU A 210 -47.78 3.77 2.63
CA LEU A 210 -46.67 3.64 3.57
C LEU A 210 -45.92 4.98 3.76
N ILE A 211 -45.72 5.73 2.66
CA ILE A 211 -45.13 7.06 2.72
C ILE A 211 -45.93 8.01 3.59
N THR A 212 -47.24 7.97 3.42
CA THR A 212 -48.19 8.80 4.21
C THR A 212 -48.21 8.38 5.68
N GLU A 213 -48.14 7.10 5.95
CA GLU A 213 -48.09 6.55 7.31
C GLU A 213 -46.77 6.98 7.99
N VAL A 214 -45.59 6.83 7.36
CA VAL A 214 -44.30 7.26 7.91
C VAL A 214 -44.25 8.76 8.18
N LYS A 215 -44.93 9.58 7.35
CA LYS A 215 -45.01 11.01 7.52
C LYS A 215 -45.90 11.45 8.70
N ARG A 216 -46.98 10.72 8.97
CA ARG A 216 -48.02 11.08 9.92
C ARG A 216 -47.91 10.35 11.25
N SER A 217 -47.46 9.10 11.23
CA SER A 217 -47.42 8.24 12.42
C SER A 217 -46.18 8.40 13.26
N GLN A 218 -46.34 8.18 14.56
CA GLN A 218 -45.21 8.01 15.48
C GLN A 218 -44.73 6.55 15.53
N ASP A 219 -45.39 5.63 14.79
CA ASP A 219 -45.05 4.22 14.78
C ASP A 219 -43.81 3.94 13.89
N LEU A 220 -43.19 2.81 14.17
CA LEU A 220 -42.03 2.31 13.45
C LEU A 220 -42.45 1.55 12.19
N HIS A 221 -42.23 2.17 11.06
CA HIS A 221 -42.45 1.54 9.77
C HIS A 221 -41.16 0.95 9.20
N THR A 222 -41.29 -0.14 8.42
CA THR A 222 -40.16 -0.80 7.76
C THR A 222 -40.42 -0.90 6.27
N CYS A 223 -39.33 -0.79 5.52
CA CYS A 223 -39.36 -1.01 4.08
C CYS A 223 -39.78 -2.46 3.75
N PRO A 224 -40.80 -2.71 2.94
CA PRO A 224 -41.27 -4.06 2.59
C PRO A 224 -40.20 -4.85 1.80
N TYR A 225 -39.30 -4.17 1.11
CA TYR A 225 -38.29 -4.79 0.26
C TYR A 225 -36.97 -5.10 1.02
N CYS A 226 -36.43 -4.15 1.77
CA CYS A 226 -35.13 -4.32 2.43
C CYS A 226 -35.22 -4.44 3.95
N ARG A 227 -36.42 -4.29 4.54
CA ARG A 227 -36.68 -4.37 6.00
C ARG A 227 -35.98 -3.35 6.87
N ARG A 228 -35.35 -2.30 6.28
CA ARG A 228 -34.81 -1.18 7.04
C ARG A 228 -35.92 -0.38 7.68
N MET A 229 -35.64 0.22 8.86
CA MET A 229 -36.55 1.15 9.49
C MET A 229 -36.62 2.43 8.66
N LEU A 230 -37.83 2.89 8.34
CA LEU A 230 -38.05 4.06 7.51
C LEU A 230 -38.25 5.30 8.38
N TYR A 231 -37.64 6.40 7.96
CA TYR A 231 -37.88 7.72 8.54
C TYR A 231 -38.02 8.75 7.43
N TRP A 232 -38.63 9.89 7.80
CA TRP A 232 -38.77 11.03 6.91
C TRP A 232 -38.26 12.28 7.63
N ASP A 233 -37.34 13.02 7.00
CA ASP A 233 -36.64 14.14 7.63
C ASP A 233 -37.34 15.48 7.47
N GLY A 234 -38.56 15.51 6.89
CA GLY A 234 -39.38 16.72 6.84
C GLY A 234 -39.13 17.64 5.65
N GLU A 235 -38.24 17.29 4.70
CA GLU A 235 -38.14 18.03 3.46
C GLU A 235 -39.42 17.82 2.62
N VAL A 236 -40.17 18.91 2.45
CA VAL A 236 -41.30 18.94 1.52
C VAL A 236 -40.70 18.86 0.11
N PRO A 237 -41.19 17.96 -0.77
CA PRO A 237 -40.85 18.05 -2.19
C PRO A 237 -41.17 19.47 -2.65
N VAL A 238 -40.21 20.14 -3.27
CA VAL A 238 -40.49 21.39 -4.00
C VAL A 238 -41.67 21.03 -4.93
N GLU A 239 -42.84 21.67 -4.70
CA GLU A 239 -43.99 21.48 -5.60
C GLU A 239 -43.47 21.72 -7.01
N ALA A 240 -43.77 20.74 -7.88
CA ALA A 240 -43.48 20.90 -9.29
C ALA A 240 -44.12 22.19 -9.73
N VAL A 241 -43.31 23.17 -10.09
CA VAL A 241 -43.77 24.42 -10.72
C VAL A 241 -44.64 23.98 -11.89
N PRO A 242 -45.94 24.37 -11.94
CA PRO A 242 -46.77 24.01 -13.08
C PRO A 242 -46.09 24.55 -14.33
N GLY A 243 -45.84 23.65 -15.27
CA GLY A 243 -45.25 24.01 -16.54
C GLY A 243 -46.11 25.08 -17.22
N PRO A 244 -45.53 25.96 -18.03
CA PRO A 244 -46.28 26.99 -18.71
C PRO A 244 -47.38 26.36 -19.53
N ASP A 245 -48.61 26.88 -19.31
CA ASP A 245 -49.82 26.52 -20.06
C ASP A 245 -49.57 26.72 -21.60
N LEU A 246 -49.41 25.65 -22.34
CA LEU A 246 -49.21 25.67 -23.78
C LEU A 246 -50.54 25.76 -24.57
N ASP A 247 -51.62 26.21 -23.94
CA ASP A 247 -52.96 26.25 -24.56
C ASP A 247 -53.48 27.64 -24.81
N LYS A 248 -52.62 28.60 -25.13
CA LYS A 248 -53.00 29.94 -25.64
C LYS A 248 -52.19 30.35 -26.84
N THR A 249 -52.26 29.61 -27.93
CA THR A 249 -52.01 30.15 -29.25
C THR A 249 -53.24 29.98 -30.12
N SER A 250 -54.26 30.73 -29.80
CA SER A 250 -55.35 31.00 -30.75
C SER A 250 -55.02 32.25 -31.56
N ALA A 251 -55.09 32.09 -32.84
CA ALA A 251 -55.46 33.11 -33.84
C ALA A 251 -54.57 34.37 -33.87
N LEU A 252 -53.64 34.36 -34.74
CA LEU A 252 -53.22 35.59 -35.48
C LEU A 252 -53.76 35.51 -36.89
N GLU A 253 -54.74 36.39 -37.10
CA GLU A 253 -55.39 36.64 -38.36
C GLU A 253 -54.38 37.00 -39.47
N ILE A 254 -54.57 36.32 -40.60
CA ILE A 254 -53.91 36.69 -41.84
C ILE A 254 -54.67 37.90 -42.38
N GLY A 255 -54.06 39.08 -42.25
CA GLY A 255 -54.50 40.28 -42.97
C GLY A 255 -53.86 40.35 -44.35
N GLU A 256 -54.63 40.01 -45.37
CA GLU A 256 -54.36 40.43 -46.73
C GLU A 256 -54.46 41.93 -46.83
N SER A 257 -53.47 42.53 -47.52
CA SER A 257 -53.64 43.83 -48.21
C SER A 257 -52.66 43.92 -49.37
N VAL A 258 -53.21 43.83 -50.56
CA VAL A 258 -53.04 44.54 -51.81
C VAL A 258 -51.63 44.98 -52.18
#